data_2bf15e7b1556722e350534cd4e74e6ae
#
_entry.id   2bf15e7b1556722e350534cd4e74e6ae
#
_cell.length_a   1.000
_cell.length_b   1.000
_cell.length_c   1.000
_cell.angle_alpha   90.00
_cell.angle_beta   90.00
_cell.angle_gamma   90.00
#
_symmetry.space_group_name_H-M   'P 1'
#
loop_
_entity.id
_entity.type
_entity.pdbx_description
1 polymer ?
#
loop_
_entity_poly.entity_id
_entity_poly.type
_entity_poly.pdbx_seq_one_letter_code
_entity_poly.pdbx_strand_id
1 'polypeptide(L)'
;MTGEYGVLEVIDSASVFDLTDSTLAEIKRIVDEKNIKHLFFEAHWIYRHRLDEIRDYFKIPITFKTGVETFDNDFREKVLRKGATFTDYRQVKKYFDSPCVMVGIKGQTKEMIDRDMEIIKEFPHATVNIFMNNSTDIKRDDDLVSWFVEKY
;
A
#
# COMPACT_ATOMS: atom_id res chain seq x y z
N MET A 1 -6.32 -24.29 12.68
CA MET A 1 -7.29 -23.58 11.84
C MET A 1 -6.63 -23.32 10.51
N THR A 2 -7.09 -23.89 9.42
CA THR A 2 -6.63 -23.55 8.08
C THR A 2 -7.23 -22.19 7.71
N GLY A 3 -6.48 -21.33 7.03
CA GLY A 3 -7.05 -20.09 6.49
C GLY A 3 -8.16 -20.47 5.50
N GLU A 4 -9.36 -19.95 5.71
CA GLU A 4 -10.56 -20.33 4.95
C GLU A 4 -10.39 -20.16 3.44
N TYR A 5 -9.62 -19.12 3.03
CA TYR A 5 -9.41 -18.78 1.63
C TYR A 5 -7.98 -19.06 1.13
N GLY A 6 -7.11 -19.58 1.99
CA GLY A 6 -5.71 -19.80 1.64
C GLY A 6 -4.92 -18.51 1.38
N VAL A 7 -5.36 -17.39 1.93
CA VAL A 7 -4.74 -16.07 1.78
C VAL A 7 -4.25 -15.58 3.14
N LEU A 8 -3.06 -14.99 3.16
CA LEU A 8 -2.50 -14.30 4.32
C LEU A 8 -2.05 -12.91 3.91
N GLU A 9 -2.56 -11.90 4.57
CA GLU A 9 -2.06 -10.54 4.49
C GLU A 9 -1.23 -10.23 5.73
N VAL A 10 0.01 -9.82 5.51
CA VAL A 10 0.92 -9.36 6.57
C VAL A 10 0.94 -7.85 6.53
N ILE A 11 0.33 -7.25 7.54
CA ILE A 11 0.26 -5.80 7.69
C ILE A 11 1.41 -5.39 8.60
N ASP A 12 2.28 -4.55 8.07
CA ASP A 12 3.38 -3.92 8.79
C ASP A 12 3.30 -2.41 8.58
N SER A 13 3.80 -1.66 9.55
CA SER A 13 3.81 -0.19 9.49
C SER A 13 4.84 0.38 8.52
N ALA A 14 5.68 -0.45 7.88
CA ALA A 14 6.78 0.00 7.05
C ALA A 14 6.95 -0.82 5.77
N SER A 15 7.63 -1.96 5.84
CA SER A 15 7.95 -2.77 4.68
C SER A 15 8.35 -4.18 5.06
N VAL A 16 8.03 -5.16 4.23
CA VAL A 16 8.51 -6.54 4.38
C VAL A 16 10.04 -6.62 4.50
N PHE A 17 10.77 -5.65 3.93
CA PHE A 17 12.24 -5.57 4.00
C PHE A 17 12.77 -5.06 5.35
N ASP A 18 11.91 -4.56 6.20
CA ASP A 18 12.24 -4.11 7.56
C ASP A 18 11.95 -5.21 8.61
N LEU A 19 11.36 -6.33 8.17
CA LEU A 19 11.15 -7.50 9.02
C LEU A 19 12.46 -8.23 9.30
N THR A 20 12.58 -8.79 10.51
CA THR A 20 13.73 -9.62 10.86
C THR A 20 13.66 -10.99 10.17
N ASP A 21 14.81 -11.63 10.01
CA ASP A 21 14.87 -12.99 9.45
C ASP A 21 14.02 -13.98 10.26
N SER A 22 13.97 -13.82 11.59
CA SER A 22 13.14 -14.67 12.47
C SER A 22 11.63 -14.44 12.20
N THR A 23 11.20 -13.20 11.93
CA THR A 23 9.82 -12.91 11.57
C THR A 23 9.45 -13.51 10.21
N LEU A 24 10.35 -13.38 9.23
CA LEU A 24 10.13 -13.98 7.90
C LEU A 24 10.05 -15.52 7.99
N ALA A 25 10.89 -16.14 8.81
CA ALA A 25 10.85 -17.57 9.05
C ALA A 25 9.55 -18.03 9.71
N GLU A 26 9.02 -17.25 10.67
CA GLU A 26 7.74 -17.53 11.31
C GLU A 26 6.57 -17.39 10.33
N ILE A 27 6.57 -16.34 9.50
CA ILE A 27 5.56 -16.19 8.44
C ILE A 27 5.60 -17.39 7.49
N LYS A 28 6.81 -17.83 7.09
CA LYS A 28 6.97 -19.00 6.22
C LYS A 28 6.44 -20.28 6.88
N ARG A 29 6.69 -20.48 8.17
CA ARG A 29 6.13 -21.60 8.93
C ARG A 29 4.59 -21.57 8.88
N ILE A 30 3.98 -20.40 9.10
CA ILE A 30 2.51 -20.23 9.01
C ILE A 30 2.01 -20.54 7.59
N VAL A 31 2.70 -20.05 6.56
CA VAL A 31 2.35 -20.33 5.16
C VAL A 31 2.28 -21.85 4.91
N ASP A 32 3.29 -22.58 5.35
CA ASP A 32 3.37 -24.03 5.15
C ASP A 32 2.31 -24.77 6.00
N GLU A 33 2.19 -24.47 7.30
CA GLU A 33 1.26 -25.14 8.21
C GLU A 33 -0.22 -24.86 7.90
N LYS A 34 -0.53 -23.65 7.41
CA LYS A 34 -1.90 -23.25 7.09
C LYS A 34 -2.26 -23.45 5.62
N ASN A 35 -1.33 -23.98 4.82
CA ASN A 35 -1.53 -24.20 3.40
C ASN A 35 -1.92 -22.89 2.66
N ILE A 36 -1.26 -21.79 2.99
CA ILE A 36 -1.47 -20.49 2.36
C ILE A 36 -1.02 -20.57 0.90
N LYS A 37 -1.85 -20.07 -0.01
CA LYS A 37 -1.62 -20.09 -1.45
C LYS A 37 -1.29 -18.72 -2.04
N HIS A 38 -1.56 -17.67 -1.30
CA HIS A 38 -1.32 -16.30 -1.73
C HIS A 38 -0.96 -15.42 -0.54
N LEU A 39 0.09 -14.61 -0.68
CA LEU A 39 0.51 -13.63 0.32
C LEU A 39 0.26 -12.22 -0.18
N PHE A 40 -0.06 -11.34 0.76
CA PHE A 40 0.01 -9.89 0.58
C PHE A 40 1.05 -9.33 1.55
N PHE A 41 1.98 -8.54 1.02
CA PHE A 41 2.97 -7.80 1.81
C PHE A 41 2.95 -6.33 1.44
N GLU A 42 3.31 -5.49 2.39
CA GLU A 42 3.63 -4.09 2.11
C GLU A 42 5.12 -3.94 1.81
N ALA A 43 5.44 -3.13 0.81
CA ALA A 43 6.82 -2.76 0.50
C ALA A 43 6.88 -1.30 0.06
N HIS A 44 7.81 -0.54 0.64
CA HIS A 44 8.05 0.84 0.25
C HIS A 44 8.64 0.92 -1.17
N TRP A 45 8.32 1.98 -1.89
CA TRP A 45 8.79 2.25 -3.26
C TRP A 45 10.31 2.09 -3.45
N ILE A 46 11.10 2.43 -2.45
CA ILE A 46 12.56 2.32 -2.52
C ILE A 46 13.04 0.89 -2.75
N TYR A 47 12.27 -0.11 -2.32
CA TYR A 47 12.59 -1.54 -2.45
C TYR A 47 12.08 -2.19 -3.73
N ARG A 48 11.49 -1.44 -4.66
CA ARG A 48 10.85 -1.96 -5.89
C ARG A 48 11.71 -2.93 -6.72
N HIS A 49 13.03 -2.80 -6.66
CA HIS A 49 13.95 -3.67 -7.41
C HIS A 49 14.36 -4.93 -6.64
N ARG A 50 13.90 -5.09 -5.41
CA ARG A 50 14.25 -6.20 -4.54
C ARG A 50 13.08 -7.16 -4.27
N LEU A 51 11.93 -6.93 -4.85
CA LEU A 51 10.70 -7.71 -4.57
C LEU A 51 10.87 -9.20 -4.88
N ASP A 52 11.71 -9.55 -5.87
CA ASP A 52 11.98 -10.94 -6.23
C ASP A 52 12.73 -11.70 -5.12
N GLU A 53 13.50 -11.03 -4.25
CA GLU A 53 14.12 -11.66 -3.08
C GLU A 53 13.05 -12.30 -2.17
N ILE A 54 11.94 -11.61 -1.97
CA ILE A 54 10.82 -12.10 -1.15
C ILE A 54 10.03 -13.18 -1.89
N ARG A 55 9.78 -13.01 -3.20
CA ARG A 55 9.14 -14.05 -4.03
C ARG A 55 9.91 -15.36 -4.01
N ASP A 56 11.21 -15.28 -4.16
CA ASP A 56 12.11 -16.46 -4.16
C ASP A 56 12.17 -17.14 -2.78
N TYR A 57 12.03 -16.37 -1.71
CA TYR A 57 12.02 -16.92 -0.35
C TYR A 57 10.75 -17.72 -0.05
N PHE A 58 9.57 -17.15 -0.37
CA PHE A 58 8.29 -17.80 -0.05
C PHE A 58 7.84 -18.84 -1.08
N LYS A 59 8.18 -18.65 -2.36
CA LYS A 59 7.85 -19.55 -3.50
C LYS A 59 6.37 -19.80 -3.70
N ILE A 60 5.53 -18.84 -3.35
CA ILE A 60 4.11 -18.78 -3.65
C ILE A 60 3.77 -17.40 -4.21
N PRO A 61 2.62 -17.22 -4.88
CA PRO A 61 2.19 -15.93 -5.38
C PRO A 61 2.14 -14.87 -4.28
N ILE A 62 2.70 -13.70 -4.56
CA ILE A 62 2.71 -12.56 -3.65
C ILE A 62 2.22 -11.32 -4.38
N THR A 63 1.23 -10.64 -3.79
CA THR A 63 0.84 -9.28 -4.17
C THR A 63 1.55 -8.29 -3.25
N PHE A 64 2.36 -7.40 -3.84
CA PHE A 64 2.98 -6.33 -3.07
C PHE A 64 2.12 -5.08 -3.10
N LYS A 65 1.76 -4.61 -1.92
CA LYS A 65 1.11 -3.32 -1.69
C LYS A 65 2.17 -2.24 -1.50
N THR A 66 1.91 -1.02 -1.94
CA THR A 66 2.80 0.11 -1.69
C THR A 66 2.02 1.36 -1.33
N GLY A 67 2.45 2.05 -0.28
CA GLY A 67 1.88 3.33 0.12
C GLY A 67 2.24 4.42 -0.88
N VAL A 68 1.31 4.76 -1.73
CA VAL A 68 1.42 5.86 -2.70
C VAL A 68 0.94 7.17 -2.07
N GLU A 69 -0.04 7.09 -1.18
CA GLU A 69 -0.79 8.15 -0.54
C GLU A 69 -1.63 8.95 -1.55
N THR A 70 -1.05 9.45 -2.62
CA THR A 70 -1.71 10.12 -3.76
C THR A 70 -0.82 10.07 -4.99
N PHE A 71 -1.41 10.07 -6.17
CA PHE A 71 -0.69 10.22 -7.44
C PHE A 71 -0.41 11.68 -7.81
N ASP A 72 -0.88 12.65 -6.99
CA ASP A 72 -0.42 14.02 -7.13
C ASP A 72 1.01 14.16 -6.61
N ASN A 73 1.94 14.38 -7.55
CA ASN A 73 3.38 14.39 -7.24
C ASN A 73 3.75 15.53 -6.30
N ASP A 74 3.17 16.70 -6.51
CA ASP A 74 3.51 17.88 -5.70
C ASP A 74 3.00 17.72 -4.27
N PHE A 75 1.78 17.26 -4.10
CA PHE A 75 1.23 17.00 -2.77
C PHE A 75 2.00 15.90 -2.06
N ARG A 76 2.26 14.77 -2.75
CA ARG A 76 3.00 13.64 -2.18
C ARG A 76 4.40 14.02 -1.71
N GLU A 77 5.16 14.76 -2.52
CA GLU A 77 6.56 15.02 -2.22
C GLU A 77 6.78 16.31 -1.42
N LYS A 78 6.00 17.38 -1.68
CA LYS A 78 6.19 18.66 -1.00
C LYS A 78 5.43 18.76 0.33
N VAL A 79 4.25 18.15 0.42
CA VAL A 79 3.40 18.20 1.62
C VAL A 79 3.65 16.96 2.49
N LEU A 80 3.49 15.77 1.93
CA LEU A 80 3.64 14.53 2.69
C LEU A 80 5.09 14.09 2.86
N ARG A 81 6.01 14.60 2.05
CA ARG A 81 7.44 14.26 2.08
C ARG A 81 7.69 12.75 2.01
N LYS A 82 6.94 12.06 1.15
CA LYS A 82 6.94 10.60 1.05
C LYS A 82 8.28 10.02 0.57
N GLY A 83 9.06 10.78 -0.21
CA GLY A 83 10.32 10.29 -0.78
C GLY A 83 10.12 9.20 -1.85
N ALA A 84 8.97 9.16 -2.48
CA ALA A 84 8.65 8.23 -3.55
C ALA A 84 8.85 8.91 -4.91
N THR A 85 9.94 8.58 -5.58
CA THR A 85 10.46 9.32 -6.75
C THR A 85 9.71 9.06 -8.07
N PHE A 86 8.64 8.24 -8.09
CA PHE A 86 7.84 8.06 -9.29
C PHE A 86 7.05 9.35 -9.62
N THR A 87 6.89 9.61 -10.91
CA THR A 87 6.14 10.76 -11.43
C THR A 87 4.90 10.36 -12.24
N ASP A 88 4.78 9.07 -12.55
CA ASP A 88 3.67 8.51 -13.32
C ASP A 88 3.25 7.16 -12.69
N TYR A 89 1.94 6.93 -12.57
CA TYR A 89 1.40 5.70 -11.98
C TYR A 89 1.85 4.43 -12.72
N ARG A 90 2.16 4.53 -14.03
CA ARG A 90 2.67 3.40 -14.82
C ARG A 90 4.03 2.92 -14.31
N GLN A 91 4.81 3.79 -13.69
CA GLN A 91 6.06 3.39 -13.04
C GLN A 91 5.77 2.52 -11.82
N VAL A 92 4.75 2.87 -11.03
CA VAL A 92 4.30 2.05 -9.89
C VAL A 92 3.81 0.69 -10.37
N LYS A 93 2.98 0.68 -11.40
CA LYS A 93 2.37 -0.53 -11.99
C LYS A 93 3.39 -1.56 -12.50
N LYS A 94 4.62 -1.14 -12.80
CA LYS A 94 5.71 -2.06 -13.20
C LYS A 94 6.16 -3.00 -12.09
N TYR A 95 5.96 -2.61 -10.82
CA TYR A 95 6.51 -3.32 -9.68
C TYR A 95 5.45 -3.75 -8.69
N PHE A 96 4.37 -3.00 -8.57
CA PHE A 96 3.33 -3.19 -7.57
C PHE A 96 1.96 -3.37 -8.20
N ASP A 97 1.20 -4.31 -7.68
CA ASP A 97 -0.16 -4.60 -8.12
C ASP A 97 -1.24 -3.94 -7.26
N SER A 98 -0.85 -3.37 -6.12
CA SER A 98 -1.78 -2.85 -5.12
C SER A 98 -1.28 -1.54 -4.50
N PRO A 99 -1.56 -0.37 -5.11
CA PRO A 99 -1.31 0.92 -4.48
C PRO A 99 -2.27 1.16 -3.32
N CYS A 100 -1.74 1.76 -2.25
CA CYS A 100 -2.55 2.29 -1.15
C CYS A 100 -2.60 3.81 -1.28
N VAL A 101 -3.80 4.37 -1.44
CA VAL A 101 -4.04 5.81 -1.47
C VAL A 101 -4.75 6.26 -0.20
N MET A 102 -4.59 7.52 0.14
CA MET A 102 -5.11 8.09 1.37
C MET A 102 -6.00 9.29 1.08
N VAL A 103 -7.14 9.34 1.73
CA VAL A 103 -8.17 10.37 1.55
C VAL A 103 -8.41 11.12 2.85
N GLY A 104 -8.66 12.42 2.75
CA GLY A 104 -9.03 13.26 3.88
C GLY A 104 -7.84 13.91 4.56
N ILE A 105 -6.77 14.16 3.83
CA ILE A 105 -5.63 14.94 4.31
C ILE A 105 -5.87 16.41 4.02
N LYS A 106 -5.70 17.27 5.02
CA LYS A 106 -5.85 18.72 4.84
C LYS A 106 -4.91 19.25 3.75
N GLY A 107 -5.52 19.93 2.76
CA GLY A 107 -4.81 20.40 1.57
C GLY A 107 -4.97 19.53 0.34
N GLN A 108 -5.50 18.30 0.46
CA GLN A 108 -5.99 17.58 -0.72
C GLN A 108 -7.22 18.32 -1.29
N THR A 109 -7.40 18.22 -2.60
CA THR A 109 -8.61 18.68 -3.26
C THR A 109 -9.48 17.50 -3.71
N LYS A 110 -10.74 17.78 -3.98
CA LYS A 110 -11.69 16.78 -4.53
C LYS A 110 -11.19 16.23 -5.86
N GLU A 111 -10.62 17.09 -6.70
CA GLU A 111 -10.06 16.75 -8.00
C GLU A 111 -8.84 15.83 -7.89
N MET A 112 -7.98 16.02 -6.89
CA MET A 112 -6.88 15.09 -6.60
C MET A 112 -7.42 13.73 -6.25
N ILE A 113 -8.41 13.64 -5.36
CA ILE A 113 -9.01 12.38 -4.93
C ILE A 113 -9.72 11.71 -6.10
N ASP A 114 -10.51 12.42 -6.88
CA ASP A 114 -11.21 11.88 -8.06
C ASP A 114 -10.20 11.28 -9.05
N ARG A 115 -9.09 11.97 -9.28
CA ARG A 115 -8.00 11.49 -10.12
C ARG A 115 -7.36 10.21 -9.55
N ASP A 116 -7.10 10.17 -8.25
CA ASP A 116 -6.55 8.98 -7.61
C ASP A 116 -7.52 7.79 -7.74
N MET A 117 -8.83 8.01 -7.57
CA MET A 117 -9.86 6.98 -7.73
C MET A 117 -9.92 6.44 -9.17
N GLU A 118 -9.71 7.27 -10.18
CA GLU A 118 -9.63 6.78 -11.56
C GLU A 118 -8.34 5.99 -11.82
N ILE A 119 -7.22 6.46 -11.30
CA ILE A 119 -5.92 5.80 -11.50
C ILE A 119 -5.89 4.40 -10.85
N ILE A 120 -6.43 4.25 -9.64
CA ILE A 120 -6.39 2.94 -8.97
C ILE A 120 -7.18 1.85 -9.69
N LYS A 121 -8.14 2.21 -10.55
CA LYS A 121 -8.87 1.24 -11.40
C LYS A 121 -7.96 0.54 -12.42
N GLU A 122 -6.80 1.11 -12.71
CA GLU A 122 -5.80 0.53 -13.60
C GLU A 122 -4.97 -0.60 -12.96
N PHE A 123 -5.15 -0.84 -11.67
CA PHE A 123 -4.41 -1.84 -10.89
C PHE A 123 -5.31 -3.06 -10.58
N PRO A 124 -4.74 -4.27 -10.45
CA PRO A 124 -5.49 -5.46 -10.06
C PRO A 124 -6.14 -5.35 -8.69
N HIS A 125 -5.45 -4.67 -7.76
CA HIS A 125 -5.91 -4.40 -6.40
C HIS A 125 -5.61 -2.95 -6.05
N ALA A 126 -6.32 -2.42 -5.08
CA ALA A 126 -6.00 -1.12 -4.48
C ALA A 126 -6.61 -1.04 -3.07
N THR A 127 -6.01 -0.22 -2.23
CA THR A 127 -6.56 0.12 -0.92
C THR A 127 -6.75 1.62 -0.82
N VAL A 128 -7.90 2.04 -0.32
CA VAL A 128 -8.20 3.43 0.00
C VAL A 128 -8.33 3.56 1.51
N ASN A 129 -7.45 4.33 2.11
CA ASN A 129 -7.44 4.58 3.55
C ASN A 129 -7.97 5.98 3.86
N ILE A 130 -8.81 6.09 4.87
CA ILE A 130 -9.20 7.39 5.43
C ILE A 130 -8.14 7.85 6.42
N PHE A 131 -7.61 9.05 6.19
CA PHE A 131 -6.57 9.60 7.06
C PHE A 131 -7.09 9.80 8.49
N MET A 132 -6.29 9.37 9.45
CA MET A 132 -6.52 9.60 10.88
C MET A 132 -5.39 10.47 11.44
N ASN A 133 -5.75 11.46 12.27
CA ASN A 133 -4.76 12.29 12.92
C ASN A 133 -3.77 11.45 13.73
N ASN A 134 -2.50 11.78 13.62
CA ASN A 134 -1.41 11.15 14.32
C ASN A 134 -0.48 12.20 14.95
N SER A 135 0.71 11.80 15.35
CA SER A 135 1.70 12.69 15.99
C SER A 135 2.38 13.69 15.04
N THR A 136 2.10 13.61 13.73
CA THR A 136 2.66 14.56 12.75
C THR A 136 1.85 15.85 12.68
N ASP A 137 2.42 16.88 12.00
CA ASP A 137 1.74 18.15 11.73
C ASP A 137 0.64 18.04 10.67
N ILE A 138 0.58 16.92 9.96
CA ILE A 138 -0.45 16.64 8.95
C ILE A 138 -1.79 16.45 9.67
N LYS A 139 -2.84 17.10 9.20
CA LYS A 139 -4.16 17.09 9.80
C LYS A 139 -5.21 16.50 8.87
N ARG A 140 -6.22 15.89 9.46
CA ARG A 140 -7.40 15.40 8.77
C ARG A 140 -8.32 16.55 8.36
N ASP A 141 -8.97 16.37 7.24
CA ASP A 141 -10.04 17.21 6.72
C ASP A 141 -11.36 16.43 6.76
N ASP A 142 -12.17 16.69 7.78
CA ASP A 142 -13.42 15.95 7.99
C ASP A 142 -14.49 16.26 6.95
N ASP A 143 -14.51 17.48 6.40
CA ASP A 143 -15.45 17.86 5.34
C ASP A 143 -15.12 17.11 4.04
N LEU A 144 -13.83 16.97 3.75
CA LEU A 144 -13.36 16.21 2.60
C LEU A 144 -13.64 14.72 2.74
N VAL A 145 -13.47 14.17 3.95
CA VAL A 145 -13.84 12.78 4.26
C VAL A 145 -15.34 12.56 4.08
N SER A 146 -16.18 13.43 4.63
CA SER A 146 -17.64 13.34 4.49
C SER A 146 -18.05 13.35 3.03
N TRP A 147 -17.50 14.29 2.24
CA TRP A 147 -17.74 14.34 0.81
C TRP A 147 -17.33 13.03 0.10
N PHE A 148 -16.18 12.48 0.46
CA PHE A 148 -15.70 11.23 -0.15
C PHE A 148 -16.64 10.06 0.14
N VAL A 149 -17.06 9.89 1.39
CA VAL A 149 -17.97 8.80 1.81
C VAL A 149 -19.36 8.93 1.17
N GLU A 150 -19.82 10.14 0.90
CA GLU A 150 -21.10 10.38 0.20
C GLU A 150 -21.01 10.05 -1.30
N LYS A 151 -19.82 10.22 -1.90
CA LYS A 151 -19.61 10.06 -3.34
C LYS A 151 -19.28 8.63 -3.74
N TYR A 152 -18.50 7.94 -2.93
CA TYR A 152 -17.94 6.62 -3.23
C TYR A 152 -18.40 5.55 -2.24
#